data_f5b0bdb94aee0b10ae0bddc370430113
#
_entry.id   f5b0bdb94aee0b10ae0bddc370430113
#
_cell.length_a   1.000
_cell.length_b   1.000
_cell.length_c   1.000
_cell.angle_alpha   90.00
_cell.angle_beta   90.00
_cell.angle_gamma   90.00
#
_symmetry.space_group_name_H-M   'P 1'
#
loop_
_entity.id
_entity.type
_entity.pdbx_description
1 polymer ?
#
loop_
_entity_poly.entity_id
_entity_poly.type
_entity_poly.pdbx_seq_one_letter_code
_entity_poly.pdbx_strand_id
1 'polypeptide(L)' 'MSDETVASVAQLYLGNILYALERAALSLEEDNRRDDAAFYRGIARKLAEARGRERGAQAEAR' A
#
# COMPACT_ATOMS: atom_id res chain seq x y z
N MET A 1 8.74 26.23 1.14
CA MET A 1 8.83 25.11 0.18
C MET A 1 8.49 23.81 0.88
N SER A 2 7.69 23.02 0.24
CA SER A 2 7.27 21.76 0.84
C SER A 2 8.26 20.66 0.51
N ASP A 3 8.56 19.82 1.51
CA ASP A 3 9.37 18.62 1.31
C ASP A 3 8.51 17.40 0.98
N GLU A 4 7.21 17.61 0.79
CA GLU A 4 6.32 16.51 0.52
C GLU A 4 6.53 15.94 -0.86
N THR A 5 6.68 14.61 -0.92
CA THR A 5 6.73 13.88 -2.16
C THR A 5 5.62 12.83 -2.12
N VAL A 6 5.33 12.22 -3.26
CA VAL A 6 4.36 11.12 -3.26
C VAL A 6 4.81 10.05 -2.26
N ALA A 7 6.10 9.74 -2.24
CA ALA A 7 6.61 8.72 -1.34
C ALA A 7 6.43 9.11 0.13
N SER A 8 6.73 10.35 0.48
CA SER A 8 6.61 10.75 1.89
C SER A 8 5.17 10.79 2.34
N VAL A 9 4.26 11.24 1.48
CA VAL A 9 2.84 11.25 1.80
C VAL A 9 2.30 9.82 1.91
N ALA A 10 2.72 8.96 0.97
CA ALA A 10 2.27 7.57 1.00
C ALA A 10 2.74 6.86 2.27
N GLN A 11 3.96 7.13 2.73
CA GLN A 11 4.45 6.55 3.97
C GLN A 11 3.62 7.03 5.16
N LEU A 12 3.29 8.30 5.18
CA LEU A 12 2.53 8.89 6.28
C LEU A 12 1.14 8.27 6.40
N TYR A 13 0.50 8.03 5.27
CA TYR A 13 -0.87 7.53 5.26
C TYR A 13 -0.98 6.08 4.81
N LEU A 14 0.11 5.33 4.93
CA LEU A 14 0.15 3.98 4.37
C LEU A 14 -0.95 3.09 4.93
N GLY A 15 -1.19 3.14 6.24
CA GLY A 15 -2.24 2.33 6.83
C GLY A 15 -3.61 2.63 6.24
N ASN A 16 -3.89 3.93 6.03
CA ASN A 16 -5.15 4.33 5.43
C ASN A 16 -5.26 3.86 3.99
N ILE A 17 -4.15 3.95 3.26
CA ILE A 17 -4.12 3.52 1.87
C ILE A 17 -4.36 2.02 1.76
N LEU A 18 -3.70 1.23 2.61
CA LEU A 18 -3.87 -0.22 2.61
C LEU A 18 -5.30 -0.61 2.96
N TYR A 19 -5.88 0.08 3.93
CA TYR A 19 -7.27 -0.16 4.28
C TYR A 19 -8.20 0.12 3.09
N ALA A 20 -8.00 1.25 2.41
CA ALA A 20 -8.83 1.62 1.28
C ALA A 20 -8.70 0.60 0.14
N LEU A 21 -7.48 0.12 -0.11
CA LEU A 21 -7.26 -0.87 -1.15
C LEU A 21 -7.97 -2.18 -0.83
N GLU A 22 -7.95 -2.61 0.43
CA GLU A 22 -8.65 -3.83 0.82
C GLU A 22 -10.15 -3.66 0.71
N ARG A 23 -10.68 -2.50 1.12
CA ARG A 23 -12.12 -2.25 0.97
C ARG A 23 -12.52 -2.26 -0.49
N ALA A 24 -11.70 -1.69 -1.37
CA ALA A 24 -11.97 -1.71 -2.80
C ALA A 24 -11.98 -3.15 -3.33
N ALA A 25 -11.01 -3.95 -2.91
CA ALA A 25 -10.93 -5.34 -3.35
C ALA A 25 -12.16 -6.14 -2.91
N LEU A 26 -12.60 -5.96 -1.66
CA LEU A 26 -13.77 -6.65 -1.17
C LEU A 26 -15.01 -6.28 -1.96
N SER A 27 -15.17 -4.97 -2.25
CA SER A 27 -16.32 -4.52 -3.03
C SER A 27 -16.32 -5.11 -4.43
N LEU A 28 -15.14 -5.17 -5.04
CA LEU A 28 -15.01 -5.75 -6.38
C LEU A 28 -15.33 -7.24 -6.39
N GLU A 29 -14.92 -7.96 -5.35
CA GLU A 29 -15.25 -9.38 -5.23
C GLU A 29 -16.76 -9.58 -5.12
N GLU A 30 -17.44 -8.71 -4.37
CA GLU A 30 -18.89 -8.79 -4.24
C GLU A 30 -19.58 -8.60 -5.59
N ASP A 31 -18.94 -7.84 -6.49
CA ASP A 31 -19.46 -7.60 -7.82
C ASP A 31 -18.95 -8.63 -8.84
N ASN A 32 -18.30 -9.69 -8.38
CA ASN A 32 -17.73 -10.74 -9.22
C ASN A 32 -16.62 -10.23 -10.15
N ARG A 33 -15.96 -9.14 -9.77
CA ARG A 33 -14.84 -8.60 -10.51
C ARG A 33 -13.54 -9.02 -9.85
N ARG A 34 -13.26 -10.31 -9.93
CA ARG A 34 -12.17 -10.92 -9.19
C ARG A 34 -10.79 -10.49 -9.66
N ASP A 35 -10.64 -10.29 -10.99
CA ASP A 35 -9.35 -9.85 -11.52
C ASP A 35 -9.01 -8.45 -11.03
N ASP A 36 -10.01 -7.57 -10.99
CA ASP A 36 -9.78 -6.22 -10.50
C ASP A 36 -9.46 -6.24 -9.01
N ALA A 37 -10.13 -7.10 -8.24
CA ALA A 37 -9.84 -7.24 -6.83
C ALA A 37 -8.39 -7.69 -6.61
N ALA A 38 -7.95 -8.68 -7.39
CA ALA A 38 -6.58 -9.19 -7.29
C ALA A 38 -5.57 -8.10 -7.64
N PHE A 39 -5.91 -7.24 -8.60
CA PHE A 39 -5.04 -6.13 -8.98
C PHE A 39 -4.81 -5.19 -7.79
N TYR A 40 -5.89 -4.79 -7.11
CA TYR A 40 -5.76 -3.89 -5.96
C TYR A 40 -5.03 -4.55 -4.80
N ARG A 41 -5.24 -5.84 -4.56
CA ARG A 41 -4.49 -6.54 -3.53
C ARG A 41 -3.02 -6.64 -3.88
N GLY A 42 -2.71 -6.75 -5.17
CA GLY A 42 -1.32 -6.74 -5.61
C GLY A 42 -0.62 -5.42 -5.30
N ILE A 43 -1.32 -4.30 -5.50
CA ILE A 43 -0.77 -2.99 -5.16
C ILE A 43 -0.52 -2.91 -3.66
N ALA A 44 -1.49 -3.36 -2.86
CA ALA A 44 -1.35 -3.32 -1.41
C ALA A 44 -0.14 -4.14 -0.96
N ARG A 45 0.04 -5.32 -1.56
CA ARG A 45 1.19 -6.17 -1.21
C ARG A 45 2.50 -5.48 -1.54
N LYS A 46 2.58 -4.85 -2.71
CA LYS A 46 3.81 -4.15 -3.10
C LYS A 46 4.15 -3.02 -2.13
N LEU A 47 3.13 -2.26 -1.72
CA LEU A 47 3.36 -1.19 -0.77
C LEU A 47 3.83 -1.72 0.57
N ALA A 48 3.20 -2.80 1.06
CA ALA A 48 3.59 -3.39 2.33
C ALA A 48 5.01 -3.95 2.28
N GLU A 49 5.36 -4.60 1.17
CA GLU A 49 6.71 -5.15 1.00
C GLU A 49 7.76 -4.05 0.93
N ALA A 50 7.45 -2.96 0.22
CA ALA A 50 8.36 -1.84 0.12
C ALA A 50 8.60 -1.22 1.49
N ARG A 51 7.54 -1.08 2.30
CA ARG A 51 7.66 -0.55 3.65
C ARG A 51 8.51 -1.47 4.51
N GLY A 52 8.33 -2.77 4.37
CA GLY A 52 9.12 -3.74 5.11
C GLY A 52 10.60 -3.65 4.77
N ARG A 53 10.92 -3.48 3.48
CA ARG A 53 12.32 -3.34 3.06
C ARG A 53 12.94 -2.06 3.61
N GLU A 54 12.19 -0.96 3.62
CA GLU A 54 12.69 0.29 4.18
C GLU A 54 13.00 0.16 5.67
N ARG A 55 12.11 -0.52 6.40
CA ARG A 55 12.35 -0.75 7.82
C ARG A 55 13.57 -1.62 8.05
N GLY A 56 13.74 -2.65 7.23
CA GLY A 56 14.90 -3.52 7.33
C GLY A 56 16.18 -2.76 7.05
N ALA A 57 16.19 -1.93 6.00
CA ALA A 57 17.37 -1.13 5.66
C ALA A 57 17.72 -0.16 6.80
N GLN A 58 16.70 0.47 7.39
CA GLN A 58 16.92 1.39 8.50
C GLN A 58 17.49 0.67 9.71
N ALA A 59 16.97 -0.53 9.99
CA ALA A 59 17.47 -1.32 11.11
C ALA A 59 18.92 -1.72 10.90
N GLU A 60 19.28 -2.07 9.68
CA GLU A 60 20.66 -2.49 9.35
C GLU A 60 21.62 -1.32 9.39
N ALA A 61 21.15 -0.12 9.11
CA ALA A 61 21.99 1.07 9.08
C ALA A 61 22.43 1.52 10.47
N ARG A 62 21.85 1.01 11.51
CA ARG A 62 22.17 1.39 12.90
C ARG A 62 23.31 0.54 13.46
#